data_6facfa0cbb9cbd2857aa3988342940dc
#
_entry.id   6facfa0cbb9cbd2857aa3988342940dc
#
_cell.length_a   1.000
_cell.length_b   1.000
_cell.length_c   1.000
_cell.angle_alpha   90.00
_cell.angle_beta   90.00
_cell.angle_gamma   90.00
#
_symmetry.space_group_name_H-M   'P 1'
#
loop_
_entity.id
_entity.type
_entity.pdbx_description
1 polymer ?
#
loop_
_entity_poly.entity_id
_entity_poly.type
_entity_poly.pdbx_seq_one_letter_code
_entity_poly.pdbx_strand_id
1 'polypeptide(L)'
;MSNRVFEVLQQMLKLRKDRSVAQSKRVQAEYERVRNFNLQVESYAKEYETQWVKAAQQGDTVLNLQTQANFGLNLRATAKSQEPEVQALKSQSREALDKALQDAQRLKTLQSFLAKRKQQRQRQFEKHEDKALEDVLQARQNTKQ
;
A
#
# COMPACT_ATOMS: atom_id res chain seq x y z
N MET A 1 -28.77 -15.77 -8.62
CA MET A 1 -27.39 -16.20 -8.41
C MET A 1 -27.24 -16.84 -7.04
N SER A 2 -26.54 -17.94 -6.95
CA SER A 2 -26.30 -18.62 -5.68
C SER A 2 -25.32 -17.84 -4.81
N ASN A 3 -25.49 -17.94 -3.49
CA ASN A 3 -24.57 -17.34 -2.52
C ASN A 3 -23.13 -17.84 -2.70
N ARG A 4 -22.98 -19.05 -3.24
CA ARG A 4 -21.67 -19.67 -3.49
C ARG A 4 -20.82 -18.89 -4.50
N VAL A 5 -21.43 -18.34 -5.54
CA VAL A 5 -20.72 -17.50 -6.53
C VAL A 5 -20.16 -16.25 -5.87
N PHE A 6 -20.94 -15.59 -5.02
CA PHE A 6 -20.49 -14.40 -4.29
C PHE A 6 -19.41 -14.72 -3.26
N GLU A 7 -19.50 -15.86 -2.59
CA GLU A 7 -18.46 -16.32 -1.66
C GLU A 7 -17.12 -16.54 -2.37
N VAL A 8 -17.16 -17.22 -3.52
CA VAL A 8 -15.96 -17.44 -4.34
C VAL A 8 -15.39 -16.11 -4.84
N LEU A 9 -16.24 -15.21 -5.33
CA LEU A 9 -15.80 -13.89 -5.79
C LEU A 9 -15.18 -13.08 -4.66
N GLN A 10 -15.77 -13.09 -3.47
CA GLN A 10 -15.24 -12.41 -2.29
C GLN A 10 -13.87 -12.97 -1.90
N GLN A 11 -13.69 -14.29 -1.91
CA GLN A 11 -12.40 -14.93 -1.64
C GLN A 11 -11.35 -14.55 -2.68
N MET A 12 -11.71 -14.52 -3.96
CA MET A 12 -10.81 -14.10 -5.03
C MET A 12 -10.37 -12.65 -4.87
N LEU A 13 -11.29 -11.75 -4.58
CA LEU A 13 -10.98 -10.34 -4.36
C LEU A 13 -10.14 -10.13 -3.10
N LYS A 14 -10.40 -10.88 -2.04
CA LYS A 14 -9.58 -10.85 -0.83
C LYS A 14 -8.16 -11.32 -1.10
N LEU A 15 -8.00 -12.42 -1.84
CA LEU A 15 -6.69 -12.93 -2.21
C LEU A 15 -5.91 -11.93 -3.08
N ARG A 16 -6.59 -11.31 -4.04
CA ARG A 16 -6.00 -10.28 -4.90
C ARG A 16 -5.55 -9.07 -4.08
N LYS A 17 -6.38 -8.60 -3.15
CA LYS A 17 -6.03 -7.52 -2.22
C LYS A 17 -4.82 -7.89 -1.38
N ASP A 18 -4.81 -9.06 -0.77
CA ASP A 18 -3.71 -9.50 0.09
C ASP A 18 -2.39 -9.57 -0.68
N ARG A 19 -2.42 -10.04 -1.93
CA ARG A 19 -1.25 -10.07 -2.81
C ARG A 19 -0.75 -8.68 -3.17
N SER A 20 -1.63 -7.77 -3.53
CA SER A 20 -1.22 -6.40 -3.89
C SER A 20 -0.75 -5.60 -2.69
N VAL A 21 -1.33 -5.80 -1.50
CA VAL A 21 -0.84 -5.22 -0.24
C VAL A 21 0.56 -5.74 0.09
N ALA A 22 0.78 -7.05 -0.01
CA ALA A 22 2.10 -7.66 0.22
C ALA A 22 3.14 -7.14 -0.78
N GLN A 23 2.78 -7.00 -2.06
CA GLN A 23 3.64 -6.43 -3.08
C GLN A 23 3.97 -4.96 -2.80
N SER A 24 2.98 -4.17 -2.41
CA SER A 24 3.17 -2.77 -2.03
C SER A 24 4.17 -2.63 -0.87
N LYS A 25 4.05 -3.46 0.15
CA LYS A 25 4.99 -3.47 1.28
C LYS A 25 6.42 -3.84 0.86
N ARG A 26 6.58 -4.81 -0.02
CA ARG A 26 7.90 -5.22 -0.54
C ARG A 26 8.56 -4.12 -1.34
N VAL A 27 7.83 -3.50 -2.26
CA VAL A 27 8.36 -2.41 -3.09
C VAL A 27 8.69 -1.19 -2.22
N GLN A 28 7.86 -0.87 -1.24
CA GLN A 28 8.10 0.21 -0.28
C GLN A 28 9.38 -0.04 0.53
N ALA A 29 9.58 -1.26 1.03
CA ALA A 29 10.77 -1.62 1.78
C ALA A 29 12.03 -1.52 0.91
N GLU A 30 11.98 -1.96 -0.34
CA GLU A 30 13.08 -1.84 -1.29
C GLU A 30 13.41 -0.38 -1.61
N TYR A 31 12.38 0.44 -1.83
CA TYR A 31 12.55 1.89 -2.04
C TYR A 31 13.24 2.54 -0.84
N GLU A 32 12.79 2.26 0.38
CA GLU A 32 13.38 2.82 1.60
C GLU A 32 14.84 2.37 1.77
N ARG A 33 15.14 1.11 1.50
CA ARG A 33 16.50 0.56 1.58
C ARG A 33 17.43 1.28 0.63
N VAL A 34 17.06 1.42 -0.63
CA VAL A 34 17.91 2.07 -1.64
C VAL A 34 18.04 3.57 -1.38
N ARG A 35 16.93 4.22 -0.99
CA ARG A 35 16.94 5.64 -0.61
C ARG A 35 17.86 5.90 0.57
N ASN A 36 17.76 5.10 1.64
CA ASN A 36 18.59 5.26 2.83
C ASN A 36 20.07 5.04 2.53
N PHE A 37 20.37 4.03 1.71
CA PHE A 37 21.73 3.80 1.25
C PHE A 37 22.28 5.02 0.48
N ASN A 38 21.50 5.58 -0.44
CA ASN A 38 21.89 6.76 -1.20
C ASN A 38 22.11 7.99 -0.29
N LEU A 39 21.25 8.19 0.70
CA LEU A 39 21.41 9.25 1.69
C LEU A 39 22.68 9.08 2.53
N GLN A 40 23.04 7.84 2.89
CA GLN A 40 24.29 7.56 3.58
C GLN A 40 25.52 7.90 2.73
N VAL A 41 25.48 7.53 1.45
CA VAL A 41 26.59 7.85 0.52
C VAL A 41 26.75 9.36 0.39
N GLU A 42 25.66 10.10 0.25
CA GLU A 42 25.70 11.58 0.23
C GLU A 42 26.25 12.16 1.53
N SER A 43 25.85 11.61 2.67
CA SER A 43 26.34 12.04 3.98
C SER A 43 27.85 11.82 4.12
N TYR A 44 28.35 10.65 3.69
CA TYR A 44 29.77 10.38 3.67
C TYR A 44 30.55 11.33 2.73
N ALA A 45 29.99 11.63 1.57
CA ALA A 45 30.59 12.59 0.65
C ALA A 45 30.76 13.97 1.30
N LYS A 46 29.75 14.44 2.03
CA LYS A 46 29.82 15.72 2.78
C LYS A 46 30.85 15.66 3.91
N GLU A 47 30.93 14.57 4.64
CA GLU A 47 31.95 14.37 5.69
C GLU A 47 33.36 14.42 5.12
N TYR A 48 33.59 13.76 4.00
CA TYR A 48 34.88 13.79 3.31
C TYR A 48 35.27 15.20 2.85
N GLU A 49 34.29 15.98 2.33
CA GLU A 49 34.55 17.37 1.97
C GLU A 49 34.94 18.21 3.19
N THR A 50 34.24 18.05 4.30
CA THR A 50 34.56 18.76 5.54
C THR A 50 35.93 18.38 6.06
N GLN A 51 36.27 17.10 6.05
CA GLN A 51 37.60 16.61 6.47
C GLN A 51 38.68 17.11 5.56
N TRP A 52 38.44 17.14 4.25
CA TRP A 52 39.41 17.66 3.28
C TRP A 52 39.72 19.13 3.52
N VAL A 53 38.67 19.96 3.75
CA VAL A 53 38.89 21.38 4.07
C VAL A 53 39.71 21.56 5.34
N LYS A 54 39.42 20.82 6.40
CA LYS A 54 40.16 20.84 7.65
C LYS A 54 41.64 20.40 7.45
N ALA A 55 41.83 19.32 6.72
CA ALA A 55 43.20 18.81 6.42
C ALA A 55 44.02 19.81 5.60
N ALA A 56 43.38 20.48 4.62
CA ALA A 56 44.01 21.52 3.83
C ALA A 56 44.42 22.72 4.69
N GLN A 57 43.58 23.14 5.64
CA GLN A 57 43.90 24.24 6.58
C GLN A 57 45.01 23.88 7.57
N GLN A 58 45.13 22.61 7.93
CA GLN A 58 46.14 22.12 8.86
C GLN A 58 47.47 21.79 8.19
N GLY A 59 47.58 21.92 6.86
CA GLY A 59 48.84 21.71 6.14
C GLY A 59 49.15 20.25 5.83
N ASP A 60 48.14 19.47 5.47
CA ASP A 60 48.32 18.07 5.04
C ASP A 60 49.06 17.99 3.69
N THR A 61 49.59 16.82 3.35
CA THR A 61 50.33 16.61 2.09
C THR A 61 49.39 16.70 0.88
N VAL A 62 49.92 17.15 -0.25
CA VAL A 62 49.15 17.27 -1.50
C VAL A 62 48.60 15.90 -1.93
N LEU A 63 49.40 14.84 -1.74
CA LEU A 63 48.97 13.48 -2.10
C LEU A 63 47.76 13.02 -1.28
N ASN A 64 47.75 13.24 0.02
CA ASN A 64 46.62 12.91 0.89
C ASN A 64 45.39 13.75 0.56
N LEU A 65 45.54 15.02 0.27
CA LEU A 65 44.45 15.92 -0.14
C LEU A 65 43.83 15.46 -1.46
N GLN A 66 44.64 15.07 -2.44
CA GLN A 66 44.15 14.54 -3.72
C GLN A 66 43.39 13.22 -3.54
N THR A 67 43.88 12.31 -2.71
CA THR A 67 43.25 11.03 -2.43
C THR A 67 41.90 11.24 -1.77
N GLN A 68 41.79 12.10 -0.77
CA GLN A 68 40.55 12.42 -0.09
C GLN A 68 39.56 13.11 -1.02
N ALA A 69 40.01 14.07 -1.82
CA ALA A 69 39.17 14.76 -2.79
C ALA A 69 38.60 13.80 -3.85
N ASN A 70 39.42 12.90 -4.40
CA ASN A 70 38.99 11.90 -5.38
C ASN A 70 37.97 10.93 -4.78
N PHE A 71 38.20 10.49 -3.55
CA PHE A 71 37.25 9.60 -2.87
C PHE A 71 35.91 10.29 -2.63
N GLY A 72 35.89 11.52 -2.19
CA GLY A 72 34.70 12.33 -2.01
C GLY A 72 33.93 12.54 -3.31
N LEU A 73 34.66 12.84 -4.40
CA LEU A 73 34.07 12.97 -5.74
C LEU A 73 33.45 11.65 -6.23
N ASN A 74 34.12 10.53 -5.98
CA ASN A 74 33.61 9.22 -6.33
C ASN A 74 32.34 8.88 -5.55
N LEU A 75 32.25 9.22 -4.27
CA LEU A 75 31.04 9.06 -3.47
C LEU A 75 29.89 9.89 -4.02
N ARG A 76 30.14 11.15 -4.38
CA ARG A 76 29.12 12.00 -5.01
C ARG A 76 28.66 11.45 -6.35
N ALA A 77 29.58 10.99 -7.18
CA ALA A 77 29.26 10.38 -8.46
C ALA A 77 28.39 9.12 -8.27
N THR A 78 28.71 8.30 -7.28
CA THR A 78 27.93 7.11 -6.93
C THR A 78 26.52 7.49 -6.49
N ALA A 79 26.38 8.45 -5.59
CA ALA A 79 25.07 8.94 -5.14
C ALA A 79 24.24 9.46 -6.31
N LYS A 80 24.86 10.26 -7.18
CA LYS A 80 24.19 10.82 -8.36
C LYS A 80 23.79 9.74 -9.36
N SER A 81 24.61 8.72 -9.55
CA SER A 81 24.30 7.62 -10.49
C SER A 81 23.17 6.72 -9.98
N GLN A 82 22.96 6.65 -8.66
CA GLN A 82 21.86 5.88 -8.04
C GLN A 82 20.53 6.64 -7.99
N GLU A 83 20.53 7.95 -8.18
CA GLU A 83 19.34 8.79 -8.09
C GLU A 83 18.23 8.35 -9.04
N PRO A 84 18.48 8.00 -10.33
CA PRO A 84 17.44 7.47 -11.21
C PRO A 84 16.80 6.18 -10.70
N GLU A 85 17.56 5.28 -10.09
CA GLU A 85 17.04 4.06 -9.48
C GLU A 85 16.13 4.37 -8.30
N VAL A 86 16.51 5.31 -7.44
CA VAL A 86 15.68 5.78 -6.32
C VAL A 86 14.36 6.34 -6.83
N GLN A 87 14.38 7.15 -7.89
CA GLN A 87 13.17 7.72 -8.49
C GLN A 87 12.30 6.64 -9.14
N ALA A 88 12.89 5.67 -9.81
CA ALA A 88 12.17 4.55 -10.42
C ALA A 88 11.47 3.70 -9.34
N LEU A 89 12.14 3.40 -8.24
CA LEU A 89 11.55 2.66 -7.11
C LEU A 89 10.45 3.47 -6.42
N LYS A 90 10.61 4.77 -6.33
CA LYS A 90 9.56 5.66 -5.80
C LYS A 90 8.28 5.59 -6.62
N SER A 91 8.41 5.64 -7.95
CA SER A 91 7.28 5.49 -8.86
C SER A 91 6.64 4.11 -8.76
N GLN A 92 7.44 3.05 -8.72
CA GLN A 92 6.95 1.68 -8.55
C GLN A 92 6.21 1.50 -7.22
N SER A 93 6.72 2.11 -6.16
CA SER A 93 6.08 2.09 -4.84
C SER A 93 4.71 2.75 -4.87
N ARG A 94 4.59 3.90 -5.54
CA ARG A 94 3.30 4.59 -5.72
C ARG A 94 2.31 3.77 -6.53
N GLU A 95 2.75 3.19 -7.63
CA GLU A 95 1.90 2.33 -8.48
C GLU A 95 1.42 1.10 -7.71
N ALA A 96 2.31 0.45 -6.96
CA ALA A 96 1.96 -0.71 -6.15
C ALA A 96 0.96 -0.35 -5.05
N LEU A 97 1.11 0.81 -4.42
CA LEU A 97 0.16 1.32 -3.42
C LEU A 97 -1.20 1.61 -4.04
N ASP A 98 -1.23 2.27 -5.20
CA ASP A 98 -2.48 2.58 -5.91
C ASP A 98 -3.23 1.29 -6.28
N LYS A 99 -2.52 0.28 -6.76
CA LYS A 99 -3.11 -1.02 -7.06
C LYS A 99 -3.68 -1.69 -5.82
N ALA A 100 -2.95 -1.66 -4.71
CA ALA A 100 -3.42 -2.21 -3.43
C ALA A 100 -4.70 -1.49 -2.95
N LEU A 101 -4.75 -0.17 -3.07
CA LEU A 101 -5.93 0.63 -2.72
C LEU A 101 -7.12 0.30 -3.62
N GLN A 102 -6.91 0.15 -4.93
CA GLN A 102 -7.97 -0.25 -5.86
C GLN A 102 -8.51 -1.65 -5.52
N ASP A 103 -7.64 -2.60 -5.26
CA ASP A 103 -8.05 -3.96 -4.91
C ASP A 103 -8.80 -3.98 -3.57
N ALA A 104 -8.35 -3.20 -2.59
CA ALA A 104 -9.06 -3.04 -1.31
C ALA A 104 -10.45 -2.41 -1.51
N GLN A 105 -10.54 -1.41 -2.37
CA GLN A 105 -11.81 -0.74 -2.69
C GLN A 105 -12.79 -1.68 -3.38
N ARG A 106 -12.33 -2.49 -4.31
CA ARG A 106 -13.16 -3.51 -4.98
C ARG A 106 -13.73 -4.52 -4.00
N LEU A 107 -12.90 -5.01 -3.08
CA LEU A 107 -13.35 -5.91 -2.03
C LEU A 107 -14.39 -5.26 -1.13
N LYS A 108 -14.13 -4.03 -0.70
CA LYS A 108 -15.05 -3.26 0.15
C LYS A 108 -16.39 -3.02 -0.54
N THR A 109 -16.37 -2.70 -1.83
CA THR A 109 -17.58 -2.49 -2.63
C THR A 109 -18.42 -3.77 -2.69
N LEU A 110 -17.80 -4.92 -2.94
CA LEU A 110 -18.50 -6.21 -2.94
C LEU A 110 -19.06 -6.53 -1.56
N GLN A 111 -18.29 -6.34 -0.50
CA GLN A 111 -18.74 -6.58 0.88
C GLN A 111 -19.96 -5.70 1.24
N SER A 112 -19.91 -4.42 0.85
CA SER A 112 -21.03 -3.50 1.05
C SER A 112 -22.28 -3.93 0.27
N PHE A 113 -22.10 -4.36 -0.97
CA PHE A 113 -23.20 -4.89 -1.80
C PHE A 113 -23.83 -6.13 -1.15
N LEU A 114 -23.03 -7.08 -0.69
CA LEU A 114 -23.50 -8.28 -0.04
C LEU A 114 -24.23 -7.99 1.28
N ALA A 115 -23.73 -7.03 2.06
CA ALA A 115 -24.37 -6.60 3.30
C ALA A 115 -25.74 -5.98 3.04
N LYS A 116 -25.86 -5.12 2.03
CA LYS A 116 -27.16 -4.52 1.62
C LYS A 116 -28.13 -5.58 1.12
N ARG A 117 -27.64 -6.53 0.36
CA ARG A 117 -28.46 -7.64 -0.17
C ARG A 117 -29.01 -8.51 0.97
N LYS A 118 -28.18 -8.82 1.95
CA LYS A 118 -28.58 -9.56 3.16
C LYS A 118 -29.65 -8.79 3.94
N GLN A 119 -29.46 -7.49 4.10
CA GLN A 119 -30.41 -6.62 4.78
C GLN A 119 -31.77 -6.56 4.08
N GLN A 120 -31.78 -6.46 2.75
CA GLN A 120 -33.00 -6.49 1.94
C GLN A 120 -33.75 -7.82 2.07
N ARG A 121 -33.02 -8.94 2.07
CA ARG A 121 -33.63 -10.28 2.28
C ARG A 121 -34.29 -10.39 3.65
N GLN A 122 -33.62 -9.89 4.69
CA GLN A 122 -34.20 -9.86 6.04
C GLN A 122 -35.47 -9.03 6.10
N ARG A 123 -35.46 -7.83 5.49
CA ARG A 123 -36.66 -6.98 5.43
C ARG A 123 -37.82 -7.62 4.68
N GLN A 124 -37.52 -8.28 3.57
CA GLN A 124 -38.54 -9.01 2.81
C GLN A 124 -39.10 -10.19 3.62
N PHE A 125 -38.25 -10.91 4.31
CA PHE A 125 -38.63 -12.01 5.17
C PHE A 125 -39.51 -11.53 6.33
N GLU A 126 -39.15 -10.47 7.01
CA GLU A 126 -39.94 -9.84 8.08
C GLU A 126 -41.32 -9.36 7.57
N LYS A 127 -41.33 -8.69 6.42
CA LYS A 127 -42.59 -8.25 5.79
C LYS A 127 -43.50 -9.44 5.46
N HIS A 128 -42.93 -10.53 5.00
CA HIS A 128 -43.67 -11.74 4.65
C HIS A 128 -44.20 -12.41 5.91
N GLU A 129 -43.46 -12.47 6.99
CA GLU A 129 -43.93 -12.96 8.29
C GLU A 129 -45.04 -12.06 8.86
N ASP A 130 -44.86 -10.76 8.84
CA ASP A 130 -45.86 -9.80 9.32
C ASP A 130 -47.20 -9.94 8.54
N LYS A 131 -47.10 -10.07 7.23
CA LYS A 131 -48.25 -10.28 6.36
C LYS A 131 -48.94 -11.62 6.66
N ALA A 132 -48.21 -12.69 6.83
CA ALA A 132 -48.72 -13.99 7.19
C ALA A 132 -49.42 -13.93 8.56
N LEU A 133 -48.87 -13.22 9.53
CA LEU A 133 -49.46 -13.01 10.84
C LEU A 133 -50.74 -12.20 10.75
N GLU A 134 -50.78 -11.11 9.96
CA GLU A 134 -51.98 -10.32 9.72
C GLU A 134 -53.10 -11.15 9.06
N ASP A 135 -52.75 -11.97 8.08
CA ASP A 135 -53.70 -12.85 7.41
C ASP A 135 -54.31 -13.87 8.38
N VAL A 136 -53.53 -14.43 9.31
CA VAL A 136 -54.02 -15.33 10.36
C VAL A 136 -54.93 -14.59 11.32
N LEU A 137 -54.59 -13.36 11.73
CA LEU A 137 -55.43 -12.55 12.61
C LEU A 137 -56.75 -12.15 11.96
N GLN A 138 -56.74 -11.81 10.67
CA GLN A 138 -57.96 -11.53 9.90
C GLN A 138 -58.85 -12.77 9.77
N ALA A 139 -58.28 -13.92 9.49
CA ALA A 139 -59.02 -15.18 9.42
C ALA A 139 -59.67 -15.51 10.77
N ARG A 140 -59.00 -15.24 11.90
CA ARG A 140 -59.55 -15.38 13.26
C ARG A 140 -60.71 -14.43 13.52
N GLN A 141 -60.63 -13.17 13.08
CA GLN A 141 -61.71 -12.21 13.20
C GLN A 141 -62.92 -12.61 12.37
N ASN A 142 -62.72 -13.10 11.14
CA ASN A 142 -63.79 -13.54 10.25
C ASN A 142 -64.51 -14.80 10.76
N THR A 143 -63.82 -15.67 11.51
CA THR A 143 -64.44 -16.85 12.12
C THR A 143 -65.25 -16.56 13.39
N LYS A 144 -65.05 -15.41 14.03
CA LYS A 144 -65.84 -14.97 15.23
C LYS A 144 -67.12 -14.22 14.90
N GLN A 145 -67.35 -13.91 13.64
CA GLN A 145 -68.62 -13.35 13.14
C GLN A 145 -69.50 -14.48 12.61
#